data_cfc4f809be3f0e73c92216b3c73fa5f2
#
_entry.id   cfc4f809be3f0e73c92216b3c73fa5f2
#
_cell.length_a   1.000
_cell.length_b   1.000
_cell.length_c   1.000
_cell.angle_alpha   90.00
_cell.angle_beta   90.00
_cell.angle_gamma   90.00
#
_symmetry.space_group_name_H-M   'P 1'
#
loop_
_entity.id
_entity.type
_entity.pdbx_description
1 polymer ?
#
loop_
_entity_poly.entity_id
_entity_poly.type
_entity_poly.pdbx_seq_one_letter_code
_entity_poly.pdbx_strand_id
1 'polypeptide(L)'
;MKFGIDMGHNCPPDTGARGIKIEDNLTMEVGNKVIAKLKSLGHEAISCTPNSASSVSQSLGRRCDIANRNKVDVFVSIHFNAFNGQANGSEVFAMSDAGRKIAKPVLDEIIKLGFFNRGVKNGSHLYVLRNTNMPGILIECCFIDSAKDMQLYDGEAMANAIVTGLTGKVVSPASNPVSNPVSNPVNTVREPVNIVRDEEQNTDTSVLRLQQALNRLQITDRNNRRLVEDNIIGPSTTSAVEKFQRIVGIIPSGMATSTTWNAINQILSKRLVQGNQTTGAVMRYIQHRVGTVADGIYGRNTEAAIKRFQQQNGLTADGIVGSATWQKLIG
;
A
#
# COMPACT_ATOMS: atom_id res chain seq x y z
N MET A 1 11.07 8.09 19.84
CA MET A 1 11.12 6.62 19.80
C MET A 1 11.22 6.17 18.36
N LYS A 2 11.83 5.01 18.14
CA LYS A 2 11.93 4.35 16.84
C LYS A 2 11.07 3.09 16.83
N PHE A 3 10.08 3.03 15.94
CA PHE A 3 9.17 1.90 15.79
C PHE A 3 9.55 1.04 14.60
N GLY A 4 9.57 -0.28 14.76
CA GLY A 4 9.61 -1.25 13.68
C GLY A 4 8.20 -1.76 13.40
N ILE A 5 7.64 -1.39 12.26
CA ILE A 5 6.31 -1.81 11.86
C ILE A 5 6.43 -2.94 10.85
N ASP A 6 5.90 -4.09 11.20
CA ASP A 6 5.87 -5.28 10.40
C ASP A 6 4.45 -5.49 9.87
N MET A 7 4.28 -5.36 8.57
CA MET A 7 3.05 -5.75 7.89
C MET A 7 3.13 -7.25 7.66
N GLY A 8 2.36 -8.02 8.44
CA GLY A 8 2.37 -9.47 8.41
C GLY A 8 2.24 -10.03 6.99
N HIS A 9 2.84 -11.16 6.74
CA HIS A 9 2.86 -11.79 5.41
C HIS A 9 3.51 -10.90 4.34
N ASN A 10 2.91 -10.68 3.17
CA ASN A 10 3.40 -9.78 2.12
C ASN A 10 4.82 -10.10 1.57
N CYS A 11 5.30 -11.30 1.76
CA CYS A 11 6.61 -11.75 1.33
C CYS A 11 6.55 -13.22 0.83
N PRO A 12 6.05 -13.48 -0.38
CA PRO A 12 5.90 -14.85 -0.87
C PRO A 12 7.19 -15.70 -0.70
N PRO A 13 7.03 -16.97 -0.26
CA PRO A 13 5.80 -17.75 -0.10
C PRO A 13 5.02 -17.49 1.21
N ASP A 14 5.42 -16.53 2.04
CA ASP A 14 4.70 -16.09 3.23
C ASP A 14 3.55 -15.16 2.83
N THR A 15 2.34 -15.75 2.71
CA THR A 15 1.11 -15.08 2.32
C THR A 15 0.04 -15.28 3.38
N GLY A 16 -0.78 -14.24 3.59
CA GLY A 16 -1.82 -14.21 4.60
C GLY A 16 -3.11 -14.93 4.21
N ALA A 17 -4.04 -14.93 5.13
CA ALA A 17 -5.35 -15.55 4.99
C ALA A 17 -6.24 -14.83 3.95
N ARG A 18 -7.24 -15.56 3.45
CA ARG A 18 -8.28 -15.05 2.54
C ARG A 18 -9.64 -15.30 3.15
N GLY A 19 -10.40 -14.21 3.32
CA GLY A 19 -11.78 -14.23 3.78
C GLY A 19 -12.64 -13.35 2.86
N ILE A 20 -13.48 -12.49 3.45
CA ILE A 20 -14.21 -11.43 2.73
C ILE A 20 -13.20 -10.44 2.13
N LYS A 21 -12.11 -10.19 2.86
CA LYS A 21 -10.94 -9.44 2.38
C LYS A 21 -9.70 -10.33 2.38
N ILE A 22 -8.58 -9.80 1.92
CA ILE A 22 -7.28 -10.48 1.87
C ILE A 22 -6.39 -9.84 2.92
N GLU A 23 -5.81 -10.64 3.80
CA GLU A 23 -4.99 -10.17 4.92
C GLU A 23 -3.79 -9.34 4.45
N ASP A 24 -3.06 -9.82 3.44
CA ASP A 24 -1.91 -9.08 2.88
C ASP A 24 -2.24 -7.62 2.55
N ASN A 25 -3.43 -7.37 2.01
CA ASN A 25 -3.85 -6.03 1.62
C ASN A 25 -4.11 -5.15 2.84
N LEU A 26 -4.78 -5.71 3.84
CA LEU A 26 -5.16 -4.97 5.04
C LEU A 26 -3.96 -4.66 5.93
N THR A 27 -3.03 -5.60 6.07
CA THR A 27 -1.79 -5.38 6.82
C THR A 27 -0.94 -4.29 6.18
N MET A 28 -0.84 -4.27 4.85
CA MET A 28 -0.14 -3.20 4.11
C MET A 28 -0.86 -1.86 4.23
N GLU A 29 -2.18 -1.84 4.12
CA GLU A 29 -2.97 -0.62 4.28
C GLU A 29 -2.76 0.02 5.65
N VAL A 30 -3.03 -0.75 6.71
CA VAL A 30 -2.93 -0.26 8.08
C VAL A 30 -1.50 0.06 8.47
N GLY A 31 -0.54 -0.81 8.13
CA GLY A 31 0.86 -0.62 8.49
C GLY A 31 1.49 0.62 7.85
N ASN A 32 1.20 0.90 6.58
CA ASN A 32 1.68 2.12 5.92
C ASN A 32 1.10 3.38 6.55
N LYS A 33 -0.20 3.37 6.91
CA LYS A 33 -0.85 4.47 7.62
C LYS A 33 -0.23 4.67 9.01
N VAL A 34 0.03 3.59 9.76
CA VAL A 34 0.69 3.63 11.07
C VAL A 34 2.09 4.26 10.95
N ILE A 35 2.91 3.84 9.98
CA ILE A 35 4.24 4.42 9.72
C ILE A 35 4.14 5.92 9.45
N ALA A 36 3.23 6.34 8.56
CA ALA A 36 3.05 7.74 8.21
C ALA A 36 2.65 8.59 9.42
N LYS A 37 1.69 8.10 10.22
CA LYS A 37 1.19 8.79 11.42
C LYS A 37 2.24 8.88 12.53
N LEU A 38 3.00 7.82 12.78
CA LEU A 38 4.12 7.85 13.74
C LEU A 38 5.17 8.89 13.33
N LYS A 39 5.51 8.98 12.05
CA LYS A 39 6.43 9.99 11.52
C LYS A 39 5.87 11.41 11.67
N SER A 40 4.59 11.64 11.42
CA SER A 40 3.96 12.96 11.60
C SER A 40 3.94 13.42 13.06
N LEU A 41 3.96 12.48 14.02
CA LEU A 41 4.08 12.74 15.45
C LEU A 41 5.54 12.94 15.93
N GLY A 42 6.52 12.96 15.00
CA GLY A 42 7.93 13.16 15.30
C GLY A 42 8.67 11.90 15.76
N HIS A 43 8.13 10.71 15.51
CA HIS A 43 8.79 9.44 15.78
C HIS A 43 9.55 8.94 14.55
N GLU A 44 10.60 8.14 14.75
CA GLU A 44 11.10 7.28 13.67
C GLU A 44 10.20 6.07 13.52
N ALA A 45 9.86 5.71 12.30
CA ALA A 45 9.14 4.48 11.99
C ALA A 45 9.67 3.87 10.68
N ILE A 46 10.00 2.58 10.73
CA ILE A 46 10.51 1.82 9.59
C ILE A 46 9.63 0.60 9.32
N SER A 47 9.59 0.16 8.07
CA SER A 47 9.01 -1.14 7.72
C SER A 47 9.99 -2.25 8.07
N CYS A 48 9.49 -3.28 8.76
CA CYS A 48 10.20 -4.53 9.01
C CYS A 48 9.79 -5.66 8.05
N THR A 49 8.85 -5.41 7.14
CA THR A 49 8.41 -6.37 6.13
C THR A 49 9.49 -6.54 5.07
N PRO A 50 9.99 -7.76 4.83
CA PRO A 50 11.03 -8.00 3.84
C PRO A 50 10.50 -7.94 2.41
N ASN A 51 11.35 -7.55 1.47
CA ASN A 51 10.97 -7.46 0.05
C ASN A 51 10.91 -8.83 -0.65
N SER A 52 11.57 -9.84 -0.11
CA SER A 52 11.63 -11.20 -0.68
C SER A 52 12.04 -12.22 0.36
N ALA A 53 11.65 -13.47 0.17
CA ALA A 53 12.15 -14.62 0.92
C ALA A 53 12.03 -15.89 0.06
N SER A 54 12.85 -16.90 0.34
CA SER A 54 12.76 -18.20 -0.31
C SER A 54 11.87 -19.18 0.45
N SER A 55 11.48 -18.84 1.68
CA SER A 55 10.61 -19.64 2.54
C SER A 55 9.91 -18.76 3.58
N VAL A 56 8.83 -19.26 4.18
CA VAL A 56 8.15 -18.60 5.32
C VAL A 56 9.12 -18.37 6.48
N SER A 57 9.92 -19.39 6.83
CA SER A 57 10.91 -19.27 7.90
C SER A 57 11.94 -18.16 7.63
N GLN A 58 12.39 -18.01 6.38
CA GLN A 58 13.28 -16.92 6.00
C GLN A 58 12.58 -15.56 6.05
N SER A 59 11.31 -15.47 5.66
CA SER A 59 10.51 -14.25 5.79
C SER A 59 10.46 -13.80 7.26
N LEU A 60 10.06 -14.71 8.15
CA LEU A 60 9.98 -14.43 9.59
C LEU A 60 11.34 -14.01 10.18
N GLY A 61 12.42 -14.69 9.81
CA GLY A 61 13.78 -14.34 10.24
C GLY A 61 14.19 -12.93 9.80
N ARG A 62 13.94 -12.57 8.52
CA ARG A 62 14.28 -11.25 7.98
C ARG A 62 13.52 -10.12 8.65
N ARG A 63 12.26 -10.32 9.07
CA ARG A 63 11.48 -9.34 9.85
C ARG A 63 12.20 -8.99 11.16
N CYS A 64 12.59 -10.03 11.90
CA CYS A 64 13.35 -9.89 13.13
C CYS A 64 14.71 -9.23 12.90
N ASP A 65 15.43 -9.65 11.86
CA ASP A 65 16.73 -9.09 11.49
C ASP A 65 16.66 -7.60 11.19
N ILE A 66 15.63 -7.15 10.45
CA ILE A 66 15.43 -5.73 10.14
C ILE A 66 15.21 -4.96 11.43
N ALA A 67 14.31 -5.42 12.30
CA ALA A 67 14.05 -4.77 13.59
C ALA A 67 15.30 -4.69 14.47
N ASN A 68 16.01 -5.82 14.64
CA ASN A 68 17.17 -5.96 15.49
C ASN A 68 18.37 -5.11 15.01
N ARG A 69 18.71 -5.16 13.71
CA ARG A 69 19.79 -4.37 13.10
C ARG A 69 19.54 -2.86 13.20
N ASN A 70 18.29 -2.47 13.06
CA ASN A 70 17.90 -1.06 13.16
C ASN A 70 17.71 -0.59 14.60
N LYS A 71 17.84 -1.49 15.60
CA LYS A 71 17.71 -1.18 17.03
C LYS A 71 16.44 -0.38 17.31
N VAL A 72 15.29 -0.87 16.82
CA VAL A 72 14.01 -0.22 17.09
C VAL A 72 13.66 -0.34 18.58
N ASP A 73 12.98 0.66 19.13
CA ASP A 73 12.58 0.67 20.55
C ASP A 73 11.39 -0.25 20.81
N VAL A 74 10.50 -0.37 19.82
CA VAL A 74 9.29 -1.19 19.87
C VAL A 74 9.09 -1.87 18.51
N PHE A 75 8.79 -3.17 18.55
CA PHE A 75 8.38 -3.95 17.36
C PHE A 75 6.87 -4.16 17.37
N VAL A 76 6.21 -3.85 16.26
CA VAL A 76 4.75 -3.98 16.10
C VAL A 76 4.46 -4.77 14.82
N SER A 77 3.97 -5.98 14.97
CA SER A 77 3.51 -6.81 13.84
C SER A 77 1.99 -6.67 13.69
N ILE A 78 1.53 -6.36 12.49
CA ILE A 78 0.12 -6.10 12.17
C ILE A 78 -0.40 -7.25 11.34
N HIS A 79 -1.43 -7.92 11.83
CA HIS A 79 -2.11 -9.06 11.24
C HIS A 79 -3.63 -8.90 11.26
N PHE A 80 -4.30 -9.79 10.55
CA PHE A 80 -5.75 -9.96 10.57
C PHE A 80 -6.07 -11.45 10.66
N ASN A 81 -7.00 -11.80 11.51
CA ASN A 81 -7.37 -13.17 11.76
C ASN A 81 -8.38 -13.71 10.73
N ALA A 82 -8.44 -15.03 10.60
CA ALA A 82 -9.50 -15.75 9.88
C ALA A 82 -9.73 -17.10 10.54
N PHE A 83 -10.98 -17.57 10.60
CA PHE A 83 -11.28 -18.87 11.22
C PHE A 83 -12.45 -19.59 10.55
N ASN A 84 -13.70 -19.26 10.89
CA ASN A 84 -14.88 -20.00 10.48
C ASN A 84 -16.05 -19.10 10.02
N GLY A 85 -15.78 -17.84 9.73
CA GLY A 85 -16.77 -16.84 9.34
C GLY A 85 -17.68 -16.33 10.48
N GLN A 86 -17.58 -16.91 11.68
CA GLN A 86 -18.39 -16.52 12.86
C GLN A 86 -17.55 -15.92 13.98
N ALA A 87 -16.27 -16.30 14.09
CA ALA A 87 -15.35 -15.69 15.04
C ALA A 87 -15.19 -14.20 14.71
N ASN A 88 -15.11 -13.34 15.72
CA ASN A 88 -15.01 -11.90 15.55
C ASN A 88 -14.24 -11.25 16.69
N GLY A 89 -13.78 -10.01 16.46
CA GLY A 89 -13.10 -9.17 17.45
C GLY A 89 -11.60 -9.09 17.29
N SER A 90 -10.95 -8.36 18.19
CA SER A 90 -9.53 -8.01 18.15
C SER A 90 -8.79 -8.62 19.33
N GLU A 91 -7.54 -9.03 19.09
CA GLU A 91 -6.63 -9.54 20.13
C GLU A 91 -5.21 -9.06 19.88
N VAL A 92 -4.43 -8.93 20.95
CA VAL A 92 -3.01 -8.53 20.82
C VAL A 92 -2.16 -9.54 21.58
N PHE A 93 -1.10 -10.01 20.93
CA PHE A 93 -0.15 -10.95 21.52
C PHE A 93 1.08 -10.20 22.02
N ALA A 94 1.59 -10.57 23.19
CA ALA A 94 2.83 -10.09 23.75
C ALA A 94 3.53 -11.20 24.54
N MET A 95 4.87 -11.25 24.48
CA MET A 95 5.65 -12.26 25.19
C MET A 95 6.13 -11.78 26.56
N SER A 96 6.55 -10.50 26.65
CA SER A 96 7.15 -9.90 27.85
C SER A 96 6.17 -8.97 28.58
N ASP A 97 6.47 -8.63 29.85
CA ASP A 97 5.70 -7.63 30.61
C ASP A 97 5.78 -6.24 29.95
N ALA A 98 6.95 -5.89 29.41
CA ALA A 98 7.10 -4.65 28.64
C ALA A 98 6.20 -4.65 27.40
N GLY A 99 6.15 -5.77 26.64
CA GLY A 99 5.23 -5.94 25.52
C GLY A 99 3.77 -5.85 25.97
N ARG A 100 3.37 -6.47 27.08
CA ARG A 100 1.99 -6.40 27.61
C ARG A 100 1.58 -4.97 27.97
N LYS A 101 2.50 -4.16 28.49
CA LYS A 101 2.25 -2.74 28.80
C LYS A 101 1.98 -1.92 27.52
N ILE A 102 2.53 -2.32 26.38
CA ILE A 102 2.28 -1.71 25.09
C ILE A 102 0.99 -2.27 24.45
N ALA A 103 0.77 -3.58 24.54
CA ALA A 103 -0.35 -4.28 23.93
C ALA A 103 -1.71 -3.80 24.47
N LYS A 104 -1.79 -3.58 25.79
CA LYS A 104 -3.08 -3.23 26.42
C LYS A 104 -3.65 -1.89 25.93
N PRO A 105 -2.92 -0.75 25.95
CA PRO A 105 -3.44 0.50 25.40
C PRO A 105 -3.81 0.40 23.92
N VAL A 106 -3.03 -0.34 23.11
CA VAL A 106 -3.34 -0.55 21.69
C VAL A 106 -4.67 -1.28 21.53
N LEU A 107 -4.87 -2.38 22.27
CA LEU A 107 -6.12 -3.11 22.23
C LEU A 107 -7.30 -2.25 22.72
N ASP A 108 -7.13 -1.50 23.81
CA ASP A 108 -8.18 -0.65 24.37
C ASP A 108 -8.65 0.41 23.34
N GLU A 109 -7.73 0.98 22.55
CA GLU A 109 -8.11 1.93 21.48
C GLU A 109 -8.82 1.23 20.31
N ILE A 110 -8.37 0.04 19.90
CA ILE A 110 -9.04 -0.74 18.85
C ILE A 110 -10.47 -1.11 19.26
N ILE A 111 -10.69 -1.48 20.52
CA ILE A 111 -12.02 -1.86 21.02
C ILE A 111 -13.01 -0.70 20.98
N LYS A 112 -12.57 0.55 21.08
CA LYS A 112 -13.43 1.73 20.93
C LYS A 112 -14.07 1.83 19.54
N LEU A 113 -13.51 1.16 18.55
CA LEU A 113 -14.08 1.06 17.20
C LEU A 113 -15.28 0.09 17.10
N GLY A 114 -15.61 -0.60 18.20
CA GLY A 114 -16.75 -1.52 18.27
C GLY A 114 -16.41 -3.01 18.12
N PHE A 115 -15.14 -3.37 17.95
CA PHE A 115 -14.70 -4.76 17.88
C PHE A 115 -14.84 -5.48 19.22
N PHE A 116 -15.15 -6.76 19.18
CA PHE A 116 -15.21 -7.59 20.38
C PHE A 116 -13.82 -7.74 20.99
N ASN A 117 -13.72 -7.54 22.32
CA ASN A 117 -12.46 -7.64 23.05
C ASN A 117 -12.09 -9.11 23.34
N ARG A 118 -11.09 -9.63 22.65
CA ARG A 118 -10.57 -10.99 22.85
C ARG A 118 -9.38 -11.05 23.82
N GLY A 119 -8.91 -9.89 24.27
CA GLY A 119 -7.87 -9.74 25.29
C GLY A 119 -6.44 -9.70 24.77
N VAL A 120 -5.51 -9.36 25.68
CA VAL A 120 -4.08 -9.51 25.46
C VAL A 120 -3.67 -10.94 25.80
N LYS A 121 -2.99 -11.60 24.85
CA LYS A 121 -2.63 -13.02 24.93
C LYS A 121 -1.13 -13.23 24.99
N ASN A 122 -0.74 -14.42 25.48
CA ASN A 122 0.66 -14.83 25.47
C ASN A 122 1.11 -15.16 24.04
N GLY A 123 2.10 -14.41 23.55
CA GLY A 123 2.68 -14.56 22.21
C GLY A 123 4.03 -15.32 22.18
N SER A 124 4.40 -16.06 23.24
CA SER A 124 5.68 -16.76 23.32
C SER A 124 5.87 -17.84 22.24
N HIS A 125 4.79 -18.31 21.61
CA HIS A 125 4.84 -19.24 20.47
C HIS A 125 5.09 -18.55 19.13
N LEU A 126 4.91 -17.22 19.03
CA LEU A 126 5.06 -16.46 17.80
C LEU A 126 6.54 -16.16 17.52
N TYR A 127 6.99 -16.58 16.34
CA TYR A 127 8.39 -16.47 15.95
C TYR A 127 8.93 -15.04 16.05
N VAL A 128 8.20 -14.07 15.50
CA VAL A 128 8.65 -12.67 15.45
C VAL A 128 8.75 -12.01 16.82
N LEU A 129 7.90 -12.40 17.79
CA LEU A 129 7.99 -11.89 19.15
C LEU A 129 9.13 -12.55 19.95
N ARG A 130 9.50 -13.78 19.60
CA ARG A 130 10.55 -14.54 20.28
C ARG A 130 11.95 -14.16 19.82
N ASN A 131 12.08 -13.68 18.57
CA ASN A 131 13.37 -13.45 17.93
C ASN A 131 13.68 -11.96 17.71
N THR A 132 12.88 -11.06 18.26
CA THR A 132 13.17 -9.62 18.34
C THR A 132 13.73 -9.26 19.70
N ASN A 133 14.72 -8.35 19.74
CA ASN A 133 15.49 -8.03 20.96
C ASN A 133 14.85 -6.92 21.80
N MET A 134 13.76 -6.34 21.37
CA MET A 134 13.03 -5.26 22.02
C MET A 134 11.63 -5.71 22.41
N PRO A 135 10.90 -4.95 23.25
CA PRO A 135 9.48 -5.20 23.47
C PRO A 135 8.72 -5.24 22.16
N GLY A 136 7.98 -6.32 21.93
CA GLY A 136 7.20 -6.54 20.72
C GLY A 136 5.76 -6.92 21.01
N ILE A 137 4.87 -6.53 20.10
CA ILE A 137 3.48 -6.94 20.07
C ILE A 137 3.10 -7.44 18.66
N LEU A 138 2.14 -8.36 18.59
CA LEU A 138 1.46 -8.75 17.37
C LEU A 138 -0.03 -8.47 17.53
N ILE A 139 -0.59 -7.72 16.61
CA ILE A 139 -1.99 -7.27 16.63
C ILE A 139 -2.76 -8.09 15.61
N GLU A 140 -3.75 -8.83 16.05
CA GLU A 140 -4.81 -9.36 15.21
C GLU A 140 -5.95 -8.34 15.21
N CYS A 141 -5.94 -7.48 14.19
CA CYS A 141 -6.83 -6.31 14.13
C CYS A 141 -8.31 -6.68 14.18
N CYS A 142 -8.73 -7.69 13.42
CA CYS A 142 -10.06 -8.27 13.41
C CYS A 142 -10.10 -9.51 12.51
N PHE A 143 -11.26 -10.17 12.38
CA PHE A 143 -11.43 -11.34 11.52
C PHE A 143 -11.90 -10.94 10.12
N ILE A 144 -11.08 -11.25 9.10
CA ILE A 144 -11.36 -10.89 7.70
C ILE A 144 -12.45 -11.74 7.04
N ASP A 145 -12.81 -12.85 7.64
CA ASP A 145 -13.90 -13.74 7.22
C ASP A 145 -15.21 -13.48 7.99
N SER A 146 -15.19 -12.58 8.98
CA SER A 146 -16.36 -12.17 9.75
C SER A 146 -17.09 -10.99 9.09
N ALA A 147 -18.32 -11.19 8.67
CA ALA A 147 -19.14 -10.09 8.13
C ALA A 147 -19.35 -8.96 9.15
N LYS A 148 -19.46 -9.32 10.45
CA LYS A 148 -19.59 -8.35 11.55
C LYS A 148 -18.36 -7.45 11.66
N ASP A 149 -17.16 -8.03 11.64
CA ASP A 149 -15.93 -7.27 11.76
C ASP A 149 -15.67 -6.43 10.50
N MET A 150 -15.98 -6.98 9.32
CA MET A 150 -15.79 -6.26 8.06
C MET A 150 -16.77 -5.10 7.86
N GLN A 151 -17.90 -5.08 8.54
CA GLN A 151 -18.80 -3.91 8.61
C GLN A 151 -18.24 -2.79 9.50
N LEU A 152 -17.44 -3.13 10.52
CA LEU A 152 -16.81 -2.18 11.43
C LEU A 152 -15.46 -1.69 10.90
N TYR A 153 -14.84 -2.44 10.01
CA TYR A 153 -13.48 -2.19 9.58
C TYR A 153 -13.36 -0.91 8.73
N ASP A 154 -12.60 0.02 9.24
CA ASP A 154 -12.05 1.18 8.54
C ASP A 154 -10.55 1.24 8.78
N GLY A 155 -9.75 1.22 7.69
CA GLY A 155 -8.30 1.16 7.79
C GLY A 155 -7.67 2.44 8.36
N GLU A 156 -8.33 3.59 8.23
CA GLU A 156 -7.87 4.85 8.82
C GLU A 156 -8.12 4.89 10.32
N ALA A 157 -9.34 4.51 10.74
CA ALA A 157 -9.70 4.41 12.15
C ALA A 157 -8.83 3.36 12.89
N MET A 158 -8.57 2.20 12.26
CA MET A 158 -7.70 1.16 12.81
C MET A 158 -6.27 1.69 13.01
N ALA A 159 -5.69 2.37 12.02
CA ALA A 159 -4.36 2.96 12.14
C ALA A 159 -4.30 4.05 13.22
N ASN A 160 -5.35 4.89 13.33
CA ASN A 160 -5.46 5.90 14.38
C ASN A 160 -5.49 5.25 15.78
N ALA A 161 -6.29 4.21 15.97
CA ALA A 161 -6.37 3.47 17.21
C ALA A 161 -5.01 2.86 17.61
N ILE A 162 -4.33 2.21 16.67
CA ILE A 162 -3.00 1.63 16.92
C ILE A 162 -2.01 2.73 17.34
N VAL A 163 -1.92 3.84 16.60
CA VAL A 163 -0.98 4.92 16.89
C VAL A 163 -1.32 5.61 18.22
N THR A 164 -2.61 5.83 18.51
CA THR A 164 -3.04 6.39 19.80
C THR A 164 -2.62 5.49 20.95
N GLY A 165 -2.83 4.17 20.82
CA GLY A 165 -2.42 3.20 21.83
C GLY A 165 -0.92 3.13 22.04
N LEU A 166 -0.11 3.24 20.96
CA LEU A 166 1.35 3.22 21.01
C LEU A 166 1.95 4.48 21.60
N THR A 167 1.34 5.66 21.43
CA THR A 167 1.94 6.95 21.73
C THR A 167 1.24 7.71 22.85
N GLY A 168 0.03 7.33 23.20
CA GLY A 168 -0.86 8.08 24.09
C GLY A 168 -1.35 9.41 23.50
N LYS A 169 -1.04 9.69 22.22
CA LYS A 169 -1.48 10.91 21.54
C LYS A 169 -2.64 10.59 20.63
N VAL A 170 -3.75 11.29 20.80
CA VAL A 170 -4.90 11.16 19.91
C VAL A 170 -4.52 11.67 18.52
N VAL A 171 -4.58 10.81 17.54
CA VAL A 171 -4.44 11.18 16.13
C VAL A 171 -5.85 11.53 15.65
N SER A 172 -6.22 12.82 15.76
CA SER A 172 -7.45 13.31 15.13
C SER A 172 -7.30 13.27 13.61
N PRO A 173 -8.37 12.98 12.85
CA PRO A 173 -8.39 13.33 11.44
C PRO A 173 -8.04 14.83 11.37
N ALA A 174 -7.17 15.22 10.44
CA ALA A 174 -6.74 16.61 10.29
C ALA A 174 -7.98 17.52 10.21
N SER A 175 -8.30 18.17 11.32
CA SER A 175 -9.31 19.23 11.36
C SER A 175 -8.66 20.46 10.77
N ASN A 176 -9.21 20.97 9.66
CA ASN A 176 -8.91 22.28 9.16
C ASN A 176 -9.04 23.32 10.30
N PRO A 177 -8.15 24.30 10.42
CA PRO A 177 -8.27 25.32 11.42
C PRO A 177 -9.52 26.15 11.16
N VAL A 178 -10.49 26.06 12.07
CA VAL A 178 -11.64 26.96 12.12
C VAL A 178 -11.10 28.33 12.53
N SER A 179 -11.06 29.26 11.58
CA SER A 179 -10.85 30.67 11.85
C SER A 179 -12.11 31.26 12.51
N ASN A 180 -11.95 31.78 13.73
CA ASN A 180 -12.97 32.56 14.40
C ASN A 180 -13.34 33.81 13.59
N PRO A 181 -14.61 34.22 13.59
CA PRO A 181 -15.07 35.37 12.83
C PRO A 181 -14.76 36.71 13.54
N VAL A 182 -14.09 37.62 12.88
CA VAL A 182 -14.10 39.02 13.21
C VAL A 182 -14.74 39.79 12.04
N SER A 183 -15.74 40.58 12.41
CA SER A 183 -16.67 41.37 11.61
C SER A 183 -16.04 42.38 10.66
N ASN A 184 -16.61 42.43 9.49
CA ASN A 184 -16.86 43.41 8.40
C ASN A 184 -16.36 44.86 8.52
N PRO A 185 -16.40 45.72 7.44
CA PRO A 185 -16.64 45.47 6.02
C PRO A 185 -15.74 46.27 5.03
N VAL A 186 -16.06 46.13 3.73
CA VAL A 186 -15.91 47.07 2.59
C VAL A 186 -14.96 46.67 1.46
N ASN A 187 -15.64 46.29 0.36
CA ASN A 187 -15.41 46.51 -1.08
C ASN A 187 -14.02 46.88 -1.62
N THR A 188 -13.50 46.07 -2.51
CA THR A 188 -13.23 46.49 -3.91
C THR A 188 -12.91 45.30 -4.81
N VAL A 189 -13.47 45.35 -6.02
CA VAL A 189 -13.35 44.42 -7.15
C VAL A 189 -11.92 44.41 -7.68
N ARG A 190 -11.36 43.20 -7.93
CA ARG A 190 -10.41 42.91 -9.05
C ARG A 190 -10.36 41.42 -9.33
N GLU A 191 -10.33 41.12 -10.62
CA GLU A 191 -10.44 39.80 -11.27
C GLU A 191 -9.23 38.86 -11.07
N PRO A 192 -9.32 37.59 -11.55
CA PRO A 192 -8.73 36.44 -10.89
C PRO A 192 -7.32 36.10 -11.39
N VAL A 193 -6.43 35.85 -10.47
CA VAL A 193 -5.16 35.14 -10.74
C VAL A 193 -5.36 33.69 -10.37
N ASN A 194 -5.22 32.84 -11.37
CA ASN A 194 -5.31 31.38 -11.31
C ASN A 194 -4.17 30.85 -10.45
N ILE A 195 -4.44 30.47 -9.22
CA ILE A 195 -3.53 29.67 -8.40
C ILE A 195 -4.17 28.28 -8.27
N VAL A 196 -3.56 27.32 -8.92
CA VAL A 196 -3.91 25.90 -8.79
C VAL A 196 -3.62 25.50 -7.34
N ARG A 197 -4.66 25.35 -6.55
CA ARG A 197 -4.60 24.69 -5.25
C ARG A 197 -4.78 23.19 -5.48
N ASP A 198 -3.79 22.42 -5.06
CA ASP A 198 -3.97 20.97 -4.86
C ASP A 198 -4.90 20.80 -3.66
N GLU A 199 -6.18 20.65 -3.94
CA GLU A 199 -7.17 20.29 -2.93
C GLU A 199 -7.34 18.77 -2.87
N GLU A 200 -7.23 18.27 -1.64
CA GLU A 200 -7.81 16.98 -1.24
C GLU A 200 -9.22 16.87 -1.81
N GLN A 201 -9.43 15.90 -2.65
CA GLN A 201 -10.79 15.63 -3.11
C GLN A 201 -11.14 14.15 -3.09
N ASN A 202 -12.14 13.90 -2.27
CA ASN A 202 -13.31 13.11 -2.58
C ASN A 202 -13.03 11.72 -3.16
N THR A 203 -13.28 10.72 -2.34
CA THR A 203 -13.23 9.28 -2.65
C THR A 203 -13.94 8.88 -3.95
N ASP A 204 -14.79 9.74 -4.49
CA ASP A 204 -15.58 9.49 -5.69
C ASP A 204 -14.79 9.69 -6.99
N THR A 205 -13.82 10.59 -7.05
CA THR A 205 -12.99 10.82 -8.25
C THR A 205 -11.76 9.90 -8.36
N SER A 206 -11.38 9.22 -7.29
CA SER A 206 -10.17 8.38 -7.25
C SER A 206 -10.30 7.12 -8.12
N VAL A 207 -11.48 6.52 -8.19
CA VAL A 207 -11.73 5.30 -8.98
C VAL A 207 -11.81 5.63 -10.46
N LEU A 208 -12.52 6.70 -10.84
CA LEU A 208 -12.55 7.20 -12.20
C LEU A 208 -11.15 7.53 -12.72
N ARG A 209 -10.35 8.22 -11.92
CA ARG A 209 -8.95 8.52 -12.25
C ARG A 209 -8.11 7.25 -12.43
N LEU A 210 -8.35 6.20 -11.63
CA LEU A 210 -7.69 4.92 -11.77
C LEU A 210 -8.06 4.24 -13.09
N GLN A 211 -9.36 4.17 -13.42
CA GLN A 211 -9.86 3.59 -14.66
C GLN A 211 -9.28 4.33 -15.87
N GLN A 212 -9.28 5.65 -15.86
CA GLN A 212 -8.66 6.49 -16.88
C GLN A 212 -7.15 6.23 -17.03
N ALA A 213 -6.42 6.15 -15.92
CA ALA A 213 -4.99 5.88 -15.93
C ALA A 213 -4.69 4.49 -16.51
N LEU A 214 -5.41 3.45 -16.09
CA LEU A 214 -5.26 2.09 -16.62
C LEU A 214 -5.61 2.02 -18.10
N ASN A 215 -6.71 2.66 -18.51
CA ASN A 215 -7.09 2.76 -19.91
C ASN A 215 -6.03 3.47 -20.76
N ARG A 216 -5.47 4.56 -20.27
CA ARG A 216 -4.36 5.27 -20.91
C ARG A 216 -3.11 4.40 -21.04
N LEU A 217 -2.82 3.58 -20.05
CA LEU A 217 -1.74 2.58 -20.09
C LEU A 217 -2.12 1.34 -20.94
N GLN A 218 -3.29 1.35 -21.57
CA GLN A 218 -3.82 0.23 -22.35
C GLN A 218 -3.87 -1.10 -21.56
N ILE A 219 -4.15 -0.99 -20.27
CA ILE A 219 -4.37 -2.15 -19.39
C ILE A 219 -5.84 -2.51 -19.43
N THR A 220 -6.10 -3.73 -19.83
CA THR A 220 -7.46 -4.28 -19.98
C THR A 220 -7.82 -5.20 -18.82
N ASP A 221 -9.10 -5.48 -18.65
CA ASP A 221 -9.62 -6.48 -17.71
C ASP A 221 -9.15 -7.91 -18.07
N ARG A 222 -9.53 -8.91 -17.25
CA ARG A 222 -9.23 -10.33 -17.50
C ARG A 222 -9.74 -10.87 -18.83
N ASN A 223 -10.77 -10.23 -19.41
CA ASN A 223 -11.36 -10.60 -20.68
C ASN A 223 -10.79 -9.78 -21.85
N ASN A 224 -9.66 -9.07 -21.63
CA ASN A 224 -9.02 -8.17 -22.58
C ASN A 224 -9.91 -7.01 -23.08
N ARG A 225 -10.90 -6.58 -22.28
CA ARG A 225 -11.74 -5.43 -22.57
C ARG A 225 -11.22 -4.19 -21.88
N ARG A 226 -11.33 -3.04 -22.54
CA ARG A 226 -11.08 -1.73 -21.96
C ARG A 226 -12.04 -1.49 -20.78
N LEU A 227 -11.59 -0.80 -19.74
CA LEU A 227 -12.42 -0.48 -18.59
C LEU A 227 -13.48 0.56 -18.95
N VAL A 228 -14.68 0.38 -18.41
CA VAL A 228 -15.70 1.44 -18.38
C VAL A 228 -15.27 2.44 -17.32
N GLU A 229 -15.29 3.73 -17.66
CA GLU A 229 -14.92 4.84 -16.76
C GLU A 229 -16.17 5.28 -15.99
N ASP A 230 -16.70 4.38 -15.15
CA ASP A 230 -17.97 4.50 -14.42
C ASP A 230 -17.81 4.86 -12.94
N ASN A 231 -16.57 5.05 -12.52
CA ASN A 231 -16.24 5.33 -11.11
C ASN A 231 -16.58 4.17 -10.14
N ILE A 232 -16.73 2.94 -10.63
CA ILE A 232 -17.08 1.77 -9.81
C ILE A 232 -15.89 0.80 -9.75
N ILE A 233 -15.46 0.42 -8.54
CA ILE A 233 -14.53 -0.71 -8.37
C ILE A 233 -15.29 -2.02 -8.48
N GLY A 234 -15.49 -2.47 -9.73
CA GLY A 234 -16.06 -3.77 -10.03
C GLY A 234 -14.98 -4.81 -10.35
N PRO A 235 -15.40 -6.06 -10.67
CA PRO A 235 -14.49 -7.16 -11.05
C PRO A 235 -13.57 -6.84 -12.22
N SER A 236 -14.01 -6.03 -13.19
CA SER A 236 -13.21 -5.58 -14.33
C SER A 236 -12.09 -4.65 -13.91
N THR A 237 -12.40 -3.62 -13.09
CA THR A 237 -11.40 -2.69 -12.54
C THR A 237 -10.39 -3.42 -11.68
N THR A 238 -10.85 -4.27 -10.75
CA THR A 238 -9.98 -5.09 -9.89
C THR A 238 -9.03 -5.96 -10.70
N SER A 239 -9.53 -6.67 -11.72
CA SER A 239 -8.70 -7.55 -12.54
C SER A 239 -7.69 -6.79 -13.41
N ALA A 240 -8.01 -5.58 -13.85
CA ALA A 240 -7.08 -4.71 -14.56
C ALA A 240 -5.96 -4.20 -13.65
N VAL A 241 -6.29 -3.82 -12.39
CA VAL A 241 -5.27 -3.47 -11.38
C VAL A 241 -4.34 -4.65 -11.12
N GLU A 242 -4.86 -5.85 -10.91
CA GLU A 242 -4.04 -7.06 -10.76
C GLU A 242 -3.13 -7.31 -11.96
N LYS A 243 -3.65 -7.17 -13.18
CA LYS A 243 -2.87 -7.32 -14.41
C LYS A 243 -1.74 -6.30 -14.49
N PHE A 244 -2.03 -5.04 -14.20
CA PHE A 244 -1.01 -3.99 -14.12
C PHE A 244 0.07 -4.30 -13.09
N GLN A 245 -0.34 -4.69 -11.88
CA GLN A 245 0.58 -5.04 -10.79
C GLN A 245 1.53 -6.17 -11.18
N ARG A 246 1.01 -7.25 -11.83
CA ARG A 246 1.85 -8.34 -12.35
C ARG A 246 2.86 -7.84 -13.38
N ILE A 247 2.42 -6.99 -14.32
CA ILE A 247 3.29 -6.42 -15.36
C ILE A 247 4.46 -5.67 -14.75
N VAL A 248 4.21 -4.82 -13.76
CA VAL A 248 5.23 -3.95 -13.18
C VAL A 248 5.99 -4.58 -12.01
N GLY A 249 5.70 -5.84 -11.66
CA GLY A 249 6.39 -6.57 -10.60
C GLY A 249 5.94 -6.19 -9.19
N ILE A 250 4.70 -5.71 -9.04
CA ILE A 250 4.00 -5.50 -7.77
C ILE A 250 3.13 -6.72 -7.48
N ILE A 251 2.97 -7.07 -6.21
CA ILE A 251 2.06 -8.16 -5.81
C ILE A 251 0.64 -7.85 -6.33
N PRO A 252 0.01 -8.78 -7.08
CA PRO A 252 -1.29 -8.53 -7.70
C PRO A 252 -2.42 -8.64 -6.68
N SER A 253 -2.68 -7.55 -5.98
CA SER A 253 -3.73 -7.44 -4.97
C SER A 253 -5.10 -7.00 -5.52
N GLY A 254 -5.14 -6.47 -6.74
CA GLY A 254 -6.34 -5.84 -7.30
C GLY A 254 -6.68 -4.47 -6.69
N MET A 255 -5.89 -3.99 -5.74
CA MET A 255 -6.09 -2.70 -5.08
C MET A 255 -5.06 -1.68 -5.55
N ALA A 256 -5.52 -0.49 -5.91
CA ALA A 256 -4.66 0.62 -6.32
C ALA A 256 -4.06 1.33 -5.09
N THR A 257 -3.13 0.66 -4.41
CA THR A 257 -2.37 1.22 -3.28
C THR A 257 -1.42 2.33 -3.73
N SER A 258 -0.80 3.03 -2.78
CA SER A 258 0.23 4.03 -3.06
C SER A 258 1.37 3.47 -3.93
N THR A 259 1.77 2.21 -3.73
CA THR A 259 2.77 1.53 -4.57
C THR A 259 2.30 1.38 -6.01
N THR A 260 1.02 1.01 -6.21
CA THR A 260 0.41 0.91 -7.55
C THR A 260 0.34 2.29 -8.21
N TRP A 261 -0.11 3.30 -7.49
CA TRP A 261 -0.19 4.67 -7.98
C TRP A 261 1.19 5.26 -8.29
N ASN A 262 2.21 4.97 -7.47
CA ASN A 262 3.57 5.39 -7.74
C ASN A 262 4.09 4.81 -9.06
N ALA A 263 3.84 3.52 -9.33
CA ALA A 263 4.22 2.89 -10.59
C ALA A 263 3.46 3.51 -11.78
N ILE A 264 2.13 3.72 -11.65
CA ILE A 264 1.31 4.40 -12.67
C ILE A 264 1.88 5.79 -12.97
N ASN A 265 2.11 6.59 -11.93
CA ASN A 265 2.61 7.97 -12.08
C ASN A 265 4.03 8.00 -12.67
N GLN A 266 4.93 7.09 -12.26
CA GLN A 266 6.26 6.97 -12.84
C GLN A 266 6.21 6.69 -14.35
N ILE A 267 5.32 5.79 -14.78
CA ILE A 267 5.16 5.46 -16.20
C ILE A 267 4.55 6.64 -16.96
N LEU A 268 3.47 7.23 -16.46
CA LEU A 268 2.77 8.34 -17.13
C LEU A 268 3.59 9.63 -17.19
N SER A 269 4.50 9.86 -16.26
CA SER A 269 5.40 11.02 -16.22
C SER A 269 6.68 10.83 -17.05
N LYS A 270 7.02 9.59 -17.43
CA LYS A 270 8.26 9.31 -18.16
C LYS A 270 8.22 9.88 -19.57
N ARG A 271 9.32 10.49 -20.01
CA ARG A 271 9.42 11.12 -21.34
C ARG A 271 10.46 10.50 -22.23
N LEU A 272 11.51 9.93 -21.65
CA LEU A 272 12.62 9.34 -22.38
C LEU A 272 13.14 8.08 -21.67
N VAL A 273 13.34 7.02 -22.44
CA VAL A 273 14.07 5.82 -21.98
C VAL A 273 15.08 5.40 -23.04
N GLN A 274 16.34 5.37 -22.66
CA GLN A 274 17.45 4.98 -23.50
C GLN A 274 18.43 4.11 -22.72
N GLY A 275 18.77 2.96 -23.25
CA GLY A 275 19.69 2.02 -22.63
C GLY A 275 19.28 1.61 -21.22
N ASN A 276 20.25 1.30 -20.38
CA ASN A 276 20.04 0.78 -19.02
C ASN A 276 19.76 1.85 -17.93
N GLN A 277 19.53 3.10 -18.32
CA GLN A 277 19.27 4.19 -17.36
C GLN A 277 17.89 4.10 -16.67
N THR A 278 17.01 3.28 -17.19
CA THR A 278 15.66 3.07 -16.62
C THR A 278 15.47 1.60 -16.30
N THR A 279 15.06 1.30 -15.09
CA THR A 279 14.81 -0.06 -14.57
C THR A 279 13.45 -0.15 -13.85
N GLY A 280 13.12 -1.31 -13.32
CA GLY A 280 11.95 -1.50 -12.47
C GLY A 280 10.61 -1.38 -13.23
N ALA A 281 9.62 -0.76 -12.59
CA ALA A 281 8.22 -0.73 -13.06
C ALA A 281 8.09 -0.14 -14.48
N VAL A 282 8.79 0.95 -14.77
CA VAL A 282 8.74 1.61 -16.09
C VAL A 282 9.28 0.68 -17.17
N MET A 283 10.42 0.03 -16.93
CA MET A 283 11.01 -0.89 -17.89
C MET A 283 10.16 -2.13 -18.10
N ARG A 284 9.62 -2.73 -17.04
CA ARG A 284 8.69 -3.88 -17.11
C ARG A 284 7.46 -3.54 -17.94
N TYR A 285 6.90 -2.34 -17.76
CA TYR A 285 5.77 -1.88 -18.56
C TYR A 285 6.13 -1.77 -20.05
N ILE A 286 7.27 -1.15 -20.39
CA ILE A 286 7.76 -1.05 -21.78
C ILE A 286 7.90 -2.46 -22.37
N GLN A 287 8.60 -3.35 -21.69
CA GLN A 287 8.83 -4.74 -22.11
C GLN A 287 7.53 -5.48 -22.40
N HIS A 288 6.54 -5.34 -21.51
CA HIS A 288 5.20 -5.88 -21.73
C HIS A 288 4.56 -5.33 -23.00
N ARG A 289 4.65 -4.00 -23.21
CA ARG A 289 4.05 -3.33 -24.37
C ARG A 289 4.68 -3.70 -25.71
N VAL A 290 5.99 -3.96 -25.70
CA VAL A 290 6.73 -4.36 -26.92
C VAL A 290 6.84 -5.88 -27.09
N GLY A 291 6.18 -6.67 -26.21
CA GLY A 291 6.08 -8.13 -26.33
C GLY A 291 7.40 -8.87 -26.05
N THR A 292 8.13 -8.49 -25.00
CA THR A 292 9.32 -9.21 -24.53
C THR A 292 9.21 -9.55 -23.03
N VAL A 293 10.14 -10.34 -22.50
CA VAL A 293 10.16 -10.72 -21.08
C VAL A 293 10.28 -9.46 -20.21
N ALA A 294 9.35 -9.31 -19.26
CA ALA A 294 9.29 -8.16 -18.37
C ALA A 294 10.17 -8.36 -17.13
N ASP A 295 11.50 -8.42 -17.31
CA ASP A 295 12.49 -8.56 -16.22
C ASP A 295 12.88 -7.22 -15.57
N GLY A 296 12.51 -6.09 -16.19
CA GLY A 296 12.81 -4.75 -15.70
C GLY A 296 14.22 -4.25 -16.07
N ILE A 297 14.92 -4.93 -16.98
CA ILE A 297 16.30 -4.61 -17.37
C ILE A 297 16.33 -4.31 -18.89
N TYR A 298 16.94 -3.20 -19.28
CA TYR A 298 17.16 -2.90 -20.70
C TYR A 298 18.36 -3.70 -21.23
N GLY A 299 18.07 -4.87 -21.80
CA GLY A 299 19.06 -5.72 -22.47
C GLY A 299 18.88 -5.76 -23.99
N ARG A 300 19.71 -6.54 -24.66
CA ARG A 300 19.67 -6.73 -26.14
C ARG A 300 18.29 -7.15 -26.65
N ASN A 301 17.59 -8.03 -25.90
CA ASN A 301 16.25 -8.49 -26.28
C ASN A 301 15.22 -7.35 -26.17
N THR A 302 15.33 -6.51 -25.15
CA THR A 302 14.48 -5.34 -24.96
C THR A 302 14.70 -4.32 -26.08
N GLU A 303 15.95 -4.00 -26.40
CA GLU A 303 16.30 -3.10 -27.51
C GLU A 303 15.75 -3.61 -28.85
N ALA A 304 15.98 -4.89 -29.15
CA ALA A 304 15.46 -5.50 -30.38
C ALA A 304 13.92 -5.48 -30.44
N ALA A 305 13.24 -5.69 -29.32
CA ALA A 305 11.78 -5.62 -29.25
C ALA A 305 11.26 -4.18 -29.43
N ILE A 306 11.92 -3.19 -28.85
CA ILE A 306 11.58 -1.77 -29.05
C ILE A 306 11.76 -1.40 -30.53
N LYS A 307 12.88 -1.76 -31.17
CA LYS A 307 13.11 -1.50 -32.60
C LYS A 307 12.04 -2.13 -33.48
N ARG A 308 11.65 -3.37 -33.22
CA ARG A 308 10.52 -4.02 -33.95
C ARG A 308 9.20 -3.27 -33.75
N PHE A 309 8.90 -2.88 -32.52
CA PHE A 309 7.69 -2.10 -32.18
C PHE A 309 7.70 -0.75 -32.93
N GLN A 310 8.82 -0.06 -32.98
CA GLN A 310 8.99 1.20 -33.70
C GLN A 310 8.73 1.01 -35.21
N GLN A 311 9.34 -0.02 -35.83
CA GLN A 311 9.11 -0.36 -37.24
C GLN A 311 7.65 -0.63 -37.55
N GLN A 312 6.98 -1.45 -36.72
CA GLN A 312 5.57 -1.78 -36.86
C GLN A 312 4.64 -0.56 -36.74
N ASN A 313 5.09 0.49 -36.06
CA ASN A 313 4.33 1.73 -35.87
C ASN A 313 4.79 2.88 -36.76
N GLY A 314 5.64 2.63 -37.77
CA GLY A 314 6.13 3.64 -38.69
C GLY A 314 7.06 4.69 -38.04
N LEU A 315 7.78 4.30 -36.99
CA LEU A 315 8.73 5.15 -36.28
C LEU A 315 10.18 4.79 -36.65
N THR A 316 11.11 5.70 -36.40
CA THR A 316 12.54 5.41 -36.50
C THR A 316 12.92 4.31 -35.51
N ALA A 317 13.49 3.22 -36.01
CA ALA A 317 13.87 2.04 -35.21
C ALA A 317 15.23 2.22 -34.54
N ASP A 318 15.35 3.18 -33.62
CA ASP A 318 16.57 3.53 -32.91
C ASP A 318 16.74 2.81 -31.57
N GLY A 319 15.69 2.16 -31.07
CA GLY A 319 15.65 1.52 -29.76
C GLY A 319 15.43 2.51 -28.60
N ILE A 320 15.21 3.78 -28.87
CA ILE A 320 14.99 4.83 -27.87
C ILE A 320 13.50 5.06 -27.70
N VAL A 321 13.00 4.96 -26.48
CA VAL A 321 11.60 5.27 -26.18
C VAL A 321 11.49 6.78 -25.92
N GLY A 322 11.46 7.56 -27.00
CA GLY A 322 11.19 9.00 -26.99
C GLY A 322 9.70 9.30 -27.05
N SER A 323 9.33 10.58 -27.18
CA SER A 323 7.92 11.05 -27.14
C SER A 323 7.02 10.32 -28.15
N ALA A 324 7.48 10.15 -29.40
CA ALA A 324 6.71 9.47 -30.43
C ALA A 324 6.47 7.98 -30.11
N THR A 325 7.49 7.29 -29.59
CA THR A 325 7.38 5.90 -29.16
C THR A 325 6.46 5.79 -27.93
N TRP A 326 6.57 6.71 -26.97
CA TRP A 326 5.69 6.76 -25.81
C TRP A 326 4.21 6.91 -26.20
N GLN A 327 3.88 7.82 -27.11
CA GLN A 327 2.51 7.99 -27.60
C GLN A 327 1.90 6.69 -28.14
N LYS A 328 2.70 5.84 -28.79
CA LYS A 328 2.26 4.54 -29.27
C LYS A 328 2.15 3.48 -28.16
N LEU A 329 2.95 3.62 -27.10
CA LEU A 329 2.92 2.69 -25.96
C LEU A 329 1.76 2.94 -25.01
N ILE A 330 1.42 4.21 -24.75
CA ILE A 330 0.41 4.59 -23.75
C ILE A 330 -0.93 5.05 -24.39
N GLY A 331 -1.03 5.31 -25.63
CA GLY A 331 -2.26 5.75 -26.31
C GLY A 331 -2.53 7.25 -26.19
#